data_7f951412768d0523cc2ed8c4e1ac12c4
#
_entry.id   7f951412768d0523cc2ed8c4e1ac12c4
#
_cell.length_a   1.000
_cell.length_b   1.000
_cell.length_c   1.000
_cell.angle_alpha   90.00
_cell.angle_beta   90.00
_cell.angle_gamma   90.00
#
_symmetry.space_group_name_H-M   'P 1'
#
loop_
_entity.id
_entity.type
_entity.pdbx_description
1 polymer ?
#
loop_
_entity_poly.entity_id
_entity_poly.type
_entity_poly.pdbx_seq_one_letter_code
_entity_poly.pdbx_strand_id
1 'polypeptide(L)'
;MDLYSYVSIESFVRGCKESKTPGTFTLHVPNLLYAKSDEVIGYGLSLLRRSIVLHEEQKGIGPELSKQNIPFFRENRRMLIGPEVEMYGLSLYQNLEIPSSVKEKDTSCLRLTFDYEALGEYSLSEEKYLLRCKYNEEENLNVFVSQMKWEYDKFFYDEEHTGFKRDSRFFSMLCNACLEVREPRWVSEQEWRLVQFCDPVEAEYDFIGANLVPYVDYAIPFGCLRRIALVNLSENSLTYSALAGFLQSIGLAPDRYLEGMLEE
;
A
#
# COMPACT_ATOMS: atom_id res chain seq x y z
N MET A 1 -3.70 -19.36 0.49
CA MET A 1 -2.82 -18.59 -0.44
C MET A 1 -1.80 -17.84 0.40
N ASP A 2 -0.58 -17.71 -0.08
CA ASP A 2 0.46 -16.97 0.63
C ASP A 2 0.67 -15.59 -0.01
N LEU A 3 0.95 -14.60 0.85
CA LEU A 3 1.35 -13.26 0.46
C LEU A 3 2.72 -12.96 1.08
N TYR A 4 3.59 -12.30 0.31
CA TYR A 4 4.97 -12.04 0.69
C TYR A 4 5.21 -10.55 0.89
N SER A 5 5.88 -10.17 1.97
CA SER A 5 6.41 -8.82 2.16
C SER A 5 7.89 -8.86 2.44
N TYR A 6 8.60 -7.81 2.03
CA TYR A 6 10.05 -7.69 2.19
C TYR A 6 10.37 -6.53 3.12
N VAL A 7 11.03 -6.84 4.24
CA VAL A 7 11.37 -5.86 5.28
C VAL A 7 12.84 -5.97 5.65
N SER A 8 13.43 -4.89 6.15
CA SER A 8 14.79 -5.00 6.70
C SER A 8 14.80 -5.85 7.97
N ILE A 9 15.93 -6.55 8.21
CA ILE A 9 16.13 -7.33 9.44
C ILE A 9 15.95 -6.43 10.65
N GLU A 10 16.50 -5.22 10.59
CA GLU A 10 16.40 -4.22 11.65
C GLU A 10 14.95 -3.86 11.96
N SER A 11 14.16 -3.53 10.92
CA SER A 11 12.73 -3.17 11.10
C SER A 11 11.93 -4.29 11.75
N PHE A 12 12.15 -5.54 11.33
CA PHE A 12 11.47 -6.68 11.93
C PHE A 12 11.86 -6.91 13.39
N VAL A 13 13.17 -6.90 13.68
CA VAL A 13 13.67 -7.10 15.06
C VAL A 13 13.21 -5.98 15.98
N ARG A 14 13.26 -4.73 15.52
CA ARG A 14 12.76 -3.57 16.25
C ARG A 14 11.26 -3.71 16.50
N GLY A 15 10.47 -4.01 15.47
CA GLY A 15 9.03 -4.17 15.59
C GLY A 15 8.58 -5.28 16.54
N CYS A 16 9.34 -6.39 16.62
CA CYS A 16 9.08 -7.43 17.62
C CYS A 16 9.36 -6.97 19.06
N LYS A 17 10.35 -6.08 19.27
CA LYS A 17 10.71 -5.55 20.59
C LYS A 17 9.79 -4.43 21.05
N GLU A 18 9.34 -3.60 20.14
CA GLU A 18 8.54 -2.40 20.40
C GLU A 18 7.03 -2.69 20.43
N SER A 19 6.62 -3.89 19.99
CA SER A 19 5.20 -4.25 19.98
C SER A 19 4.59 -4.16 21.38
N LYS A 20 3.57 -3.30 21.49
CA LYS A 20 2.83 -3.05 22.74
C LYS A 20 1.77 -4.12 23.00
N THR A 21 1.40 -4.89 21.95
CA THR A 21 0.37 -5.92 22.04
C THR A 21 1.00 -7.31 22.09
N PRO A 22 0.76 -8.12 23.13
CA PRO A 22 1.29 -9.47 23.20
C PRO A 22 0.88 -10.33 22.01
N GLY A 23 1.81 -11.12 21.50
CA GLY A 23 1.55 -12.02 20.37
C GLY A 23 1.52 -11.34 18.99
N THR A 24 1.99 -10.10 18.91
CA THR A 24 2.11 -9.34 17.66
C THR A 24 3.53 -8.86 17.44
N PHE A 25 3.82 -8.45 16.22
CA PHE A 25 4.98 -7.64 15.86
C PHE A 25 4.51 -6.40 15.12
N THR A 26 5.22 -5.31 15.30
CA THR A 26 4.88 -4.01 14.70
C THR A 26 5.66 -3.80 13.40
N LEU A 27 4.98 -3.39 12.34
CA LEU A 27 5.62 -2.87 11.15
C LEU A 27 5.32 -1.37 11.02
N HIS A 28 6.35 -0.57 10.86
CA HIS A 28 6.20 0.84 10.50
C HIS A 28 5.83 0.94 9.04
N VAL A 29 4.56 1.26 8.77
CA VAL A 29 4.00 1.29 7.43
C VAL A 29 3.98 2.72 6.93
N PRO A 30 4.76 3.05 5.89
CA PRO A 30 4.91 4.41 5.44
C PRO A 30 3.67 4.90 4.69
N ASN A 31 3.51 6.20 4.69
CA ASN A 31 2.55 6.86 3.80
C ASN A 31 2.94 6.62 2.34
N LEU A 32 2.00 6.12 1.56
CA LEU A 32 2.22 5.71 0.17
C LEU A 32 2.60 6.87 -0.75
N LEU A 33 2.20 8.09 -0.41
CA LEU A 33 2.59 9.30 -1.15
C LEU A 33 4.07 9.62 -1.03
N TYR A 34 4.66 9.35 0.15
CA TYR A 34 6.05 9.68 0.45
C TYR A 34 7.00 8.54 0.07
N ALA A 35 6.54 7.29 0.22
CA ALA A 35 7.38 6.12 0.00
C ALA A 35 7.60 5.77 -1.48
N LYS A 36 6.55 5.93 -2.32
CA LYS A 36 6.58 5.51 -3.73
C LYS A 36 5.68 6.40 -4.61
N SER A 37 5.69 7.70 -4.41
CA SER A 37 4.66 8.61 -4.90
C SER A 37 4.34 8.53 -6.40
N ASP A 38 5.34 8.37 -7.25
CA ASP A 38 5.16 8.41 -8.70
C ASP A 38 4.73 7.06 -9.29
N GLU A 39 5.21 5.95 -8.74
CA GLU A 39 4.94 4.62 -9.28
C GLU A 39 3.62 4.03 -8.77
N VAL A 40 3.24 4.34 -7.54
CA VAL A 40 2.07 3.73 -6.90
C VAL A 40 0.79 4.51 -7.19
N ILE A 41 0.81 5.82 -7.02
CA ILE A 41 -0.38 6.67 -7.12
C ILE A 41 -0.45 7.40 -8.46
N GLY A 42 0.69 7.75 -9.05
CA GLY A 42 0.75 8.50 -10.30
C GLY A 42 -0.01 7.85 -11.45
N TYR A 43 0.08 6.54 -11.56
CA TYR A 43 -0.66 5.78 -12.58
C TYR A 43 -2.17 5.85 -12.35
N GLY A 44 -2.64 5.58 -11.14
CA GLY A 44 -4.05 5.70 -10.78
C GLY A 44 -4.60 7.10 -11.03
N LEU A 45 -3.85 8.14 -10.67
CA LEU A 45 -4.20 9.53 -10.96
C LEU A 45 -4.27 9.84 -12.45
N SER A 46 -3.41 9.23 -13.27
CA SER A 46 -3.45 9.40 -14.73
C SER A 46 -4.71 8.78 -15.33
N LEU A 47 -5.10 7.59 -14.85
CA LEU A 47 -6.35 6.94 -15.26
C LEU A 47 -7.58 7.73 -14.82
N LEU A 48 -7.57 8.25 -13.59
CA LEU A 48 -8.63 9.11 -13.09
C LEU A 48 -8.83 10.35 -13.98
N ARG A 49 -7.75 11.04 -14.37
CA ARG A 49 -7.82 12.17 -15.29
C ARG A 49 -8.43 11.78 -16.64
N ARG A 50 -7.98 10.66 -17.20
CA ARG A 50 -8.55 10.15 -18.46
C ARG A 50 -10.04 9.83 -18.33
N SER A 51 -10.46 9.23 -17.22
CA SER A 51 -11.86 8.91 -16.96
C SER A 51 -12.74 10.15 -16.85
N ILE A 52 -12.25 11.22 -16.25
CA ILE A 52 -12.94 12.51 -16.19
C ILE A 52 -13.15 13.07 -17.60
N VAL A 53 -12.10 13.11 -18.40
CA VAL A 53 -12.18 13.59 -19.81
C VAL A 53 -13.20 12.77 -20.60
N LEU A 54 -13.11 11.45 -20.54
CA LEU A 54 -14.03 10.56 -21.26
C LEU A 54 -15.49 10.76 -20.82
N HIS A 55 -15.73 10.94 -19.52
CA HIS A 55 -17.07 11.18 -19.00
C HIS A 55 -17.63 12.53 -19.50
N GLU A 56 -16.82 13.57 -19.46
CA GLU A 56 -17.19 14.90 -19.96
C GLU A 56 -17.48 14.88 -21.46
N GLU A 57 -16.66 14.19 -22.27
CA GLU A 57 -16.90 14.01 -23.71
C GLU A 57 -18.21 13.28 -23.98
N GLN A 58 -18.49 12.20 -23.24
CA GLN A 58 -19.73 11.43 -23.37
C GLN A 58 -20.98 12.26 -23.03
N LYS A 59 -20.86 13.17 -22.08
CA LYS A 59 -21.95 14.08 -21.68
C LYS A 59 -22.03 15.36 -22.54
N GLY A 60 -21.10 15.57 -23.47
CA GLY A 60 -21.06 16.78 -24.27
C GLY A 60 -20.71 18.04 -23.46
N ILE A 61 -20.01 17.89 -22.35
CA ILE A 61 -19.53 19.00 -21.52
C ILE A 61 -18.41 19.71 -22.26
N GLY A 62 -18.61 21.00 -22.53
CA GLY A 62 -17.66 21.79 -23.33
C GLY A 62 -16.32 22.03 -22.64
N PRO A 63 -15.28 22.40 -23.45
CA PRO A 63 -13.92 22.61 -22.93
C PRO A 63 -13.80 23.65 -21.83
N GLU A 64 -14.69 24.58 -21.74
CA GLU A 64 -14.70 25.66 -20.72
C GLU A 64 -15.05 25.11 -19.32
N LEU A 65 -16.05 24.23 -19.24
CA LEU A 65 -16.42 23.57 -17.98
C LEU A 65 -15.37 22.54 -17.57
N SER A 66 -14.86 21.77 -18.53
CA SER A 66 -13.75 20.87 -18.33
C SER A 66 -12.50 21.57 -17.78
N LYS A 67 -12.18 22.77 -18.27
CA LYS A 67 -11.06 23.56 -17.77
C LYS A 67 -11.24 24.06 -16.34
N GLN A 68 -12.46 24.32 -15.89
CA GLN A 68 -12.74 24.74 -14.52
C GLN A 68 -12.59 23.59 -13.52
N ASN A 69 -12.91 22.38 -13.91
CA ASN A 69 -12.96 21.21 -13.03
C ASN A 69 -11.70 20.34 -13.09
N ILE A 70 -11.04 20.23 -14.25
CA ILE A 70 -9.79 19.46 -14.43
C ILE A 70 -8.55 20.11 -13.81
N PRO A 71 -8.35 21.45 -13.78
CA PRO A 71 -7.15 22.04 -13.18
C PRO A 71 -6.88 21.57 -11.76
N PHE A 72 -7.93 21.28 -11.01
CA PHE A 72 -7.81 20.75 -9.65
C PHE A 72 -7.03 19.44 -9.58
N PHE A 73 -7.29 18.51 -10.48
CA PHE A 73 -6.57 17.24 -10.55
C PHE A 73 -5.23 17.32 -11.29
N ARG A 74 -5.00 18.40 -12.07
CA ARG A 74 -3.74 18.60 -12.78
C ARG A 74 -2.61 19.13 -11.91
N GLU A 75 -2.92 20.04 -11.00
CA GLU A 75 -1.91 20.90 -10.39
C GLU A 75 -1.36 20.35 -9.07
N ASN A 76 -2.08 19.49 -8.36
CA ASN A 76 -1.61 19.08 -7.04
C ASN A 76 -2.09 17.67 -6.65
N ARG A 77 -1.18 16.71 -6.63
CA ARG A 77 -1.44 15.34 -6.17
C ARG A 77 -1.98 15.30 -4.74
N ARG A 78 -1.53 16.23 -3.89
CA ARG A 78 -1.97 16.36 -2.50
C ARG A 78 -3.41 16.85 -2.37
N MET A 79 -3.99 17.42 -3.43
CA MET A 79 -5.39 17.87 -3.38
C MET A 79 -6.41 16.75 -3.60
N LEU A 80 -6.01 15.62 -4.21
CA LEU A 80 -6.83 14.40 -4.23
C LEU A 80 -6.86 13.72 -2.87
N ILE A 81 -5.76 13.82 -2.14
CA ILE A 81 -5.59 13.27 -0.82
C ILE A 81 -5.64 14.46 0.12
N GLY A 82 -6.76 14.57 0.82
CA GLY A 82 -6.94 15.70 1.73
C GLY A 82 -5.81 15.82 2.75
N PRO A 83 -5.53 17.02 3.25
CA PRO A 83 -4.61 17.17 4.38
C PRO A 83 -5.12 16.44 5.63
N GLU A 84 -6.36 15.97 5.60
CA GLU A 84 -7.07 15.38 6.75
C GLU A 84 -7.02 13.83 6.75
N VAL A 85 -6.76 13.20 5.60
CA VAL A 85 -6.72 11.72 5.51
C VAL A 85 -5.54 11.30 4.67
N GLU A 86 -4.63 10.59 5.27
CA GLU A 86 -3.46 10.04 4.61
C GLU A 86 -3.57 8.53 4.43
N MET A 87 -2.90 8.00 3.41
CA MET A 87 -2.95 6.59 3.03
C MET A 87 -1.64 5.91 3.38
N TYR A 88 -1.72 4.94 4.26
CA TYR A 88 -0.59 4.13 4.69
C TYR A 88 -0.75 2.72 4.14
N GLY A 89 0.29 2.15 3.54
CA GLY A 89 0.15 0.86 2.88
C GLY A 89 1.39 0.00 2.89
N LEU A 90 1.19 -1.26 3.27
CA LEU A 90 2.18 -2.33 3.18
C LEU A 90 2.00 -3.04 1.84
N SER A 91 3.06 -3.07 1.02
CA SER A 91 3.08 -3.86 -0.21
C SER A 91 3.30 -5.34 0.10
N LEU A 92 2.47 -6.17 -0.50
CA LEU A 92 2.48 -7.61 -0.41
C LEU A 92 2.50 -8.17 -1.84
N TYR A 93 3.09 -9.33 -2.04
CA TYR A 93 3.26 -9.93 -3.36
C TYR A 93 2.76 -11.37 -3.36
N GLN A 94 2.13 -11.80 -4.43
CA GLN A 94 1.66 -13.19 -4.56
C GLN A 94 2.74 -14.09 -5.16
N ASN A 95 3.68 -13.53 -5.92
CA ASN A 95 4.79 -14.29 -6.51
C ASN A 95 6.00 -14.33 -5.57
N LEU A 96 6.69 -15.47 -5.59
CA LEU A 96 7.95 -15.68 -4.86
C LEU A 96 9.13 -14.89 -5.45
N GLU A 97 9.01 -14.46 -6.71
CA GLU A 97 10.06 -13.65 -7.34
C GLU A 97 10.25 -12.36 -6.56
N ILE A 98 11.50 -12.06 -6.24
CA ILE A 98 11.85 -10.83 -5.53
C ILE A 98 11.46 -9.63 -6.41
N PRO A 99 10.60 -8.72 -5.93
CA PRO A 99 10.20 -7.56 -6.70
C PRO A 99 11.41 -6.72 -7.14
N SER A 100 11.34 -6.13 -8.32
CA SER A 100 12.43 -5.31 -8.87
C SER A 100 12.86 -4.21 -7.91
N SER A 101 11.90 -3.60 -7.21
CA SER A 101 12.15 -2.56 -6.19
C SER A 101 12.95 -3.05 -4.98
N VAL A 102 12.98 -4.36 -4.73
CA VAL A 102 13.78 -4.99 -3.66
C VAL A 102 15.13 -5.43 -4.20
N LYS A 103 15.18 -5.97 -5.43
CA LYS A 103 16.44 -6.37 -6.09
C LYS A 103 17.43 -5.21 -6.26
N GLU A 104 16.92 -4.03 -6.60
CA GLU A 104 17.75 -2.83 -6.83
C GLU A 104 18.49 -2.34 -5.58
N LYS A 105 18.03 -2.73 -4.39
CA LYS A 105 18.64 -2.23 -3.13
C LYS A 105 19.86 -3.00 -2.67
N ASP A 106 20.17 -4.16 -3.27
CA ASP A 106 21.30 -5.05 -2.92
C ASP A 106 21.53 -5.21 -1.39
N THR A 107 20.45 -5.06 -0.62
CA THR A 107 20.47 -5.13 0.84
C THR A 107 19.84 -6.43 1.30
N SER A 108 20.48 -7.07 2.27
CA SER A 108 19.91 -8.22 2.95
C SER A 108 18.58 -7.86 3.61
N CYS A 109 17.54 -8.63 3.33
CA CYS A 109 16.22 -8.41 3.89
C CYS A 109 15.56 -9.73 4.31
N LEU A 110 14.46 -9.61 5.03
CA LEU A 110 13.57 -10.72 5.35
C LEU A 110 12.40 -10.72 4.38
N ARG A 111 12.07 -11.90 3.87
CA ARG A 111 10.77 -12.17 3.26
C ARG A 111 9.87 -12.75 4.34
N LEU A 112 8.81 -12.01 4.65
CA LEU A 112 7.74 -12.45 5.54
C LEU A 112 6.65 -13.10 4.69
N THR A 113 6.29 -14.33 5.01
CA THR A 113 5.21 -15.07 4.33
C THR A 113 3.97 -15.03 5.21
N PHE A 114 2.91 -14.42 4.73
CA PHE A 114 1.64 -14.28 5.42
C PHE A 114 0.60 -15.27 4.91
N ASP A 115 -0.22 -15.78 5.84
CA ASP A 115 -1.46 -16.43 5.49
C ASP A 115 -2.49 -15.41 5.01
N TYR A 116 -3.02 -15.60 3.79
CA TYR A 116 -3.99 -14.69 3.20
C TYR A 116 -5.28 -14.59 4.02
N GLU A 117 -5.81 -15.71 4.50
CA GLU A 117 -7.07 -15.74 5.25
C GLU A 117 -6.91 -15.05 6.61
N ALA A 118 -5.87 -15.43 7.36
CA ALA A 118 -5.57 -14.80 8.64
C ALA A 118 -5.27 -13.30 8.51
N LEU A 119 -4.56 -12.89 7.45
CA LEU A 119 -4.30 -11.48 7.19
C LEU A 119 -5.59 -10.73 6.79
N GLY A 120 -6.50 -11.39 6.06
CA GLY A 120 -7.81 -10.86 5.72
C GLY A 120 -8.68 -10.64 6.97
N GLU A 121 -8.72 -11.59 7.90
CA GLU A 121 -9.42 -11.45 9.18
C GLU A 121 -8.83 -10.30 10.01
N TYR A 122 -7.50 -10.22 10.10
CA TYR A 122 -6.80 -9.11 10.75
C TYR A 122 -7.17 -7.77 10.10
N SER A 123 -7.18 -7.69 8.78
CA SER A 123 -7.51 -6.45 8.07
C SER A 123 -8.91 -5.95 8.41
N LEU A 124 -9.88 -6.85 8.48
CA LEU A 124 -11.27 -6.50 8.82
C LEU A 124 -11.40 -6.07 10.29
N SER A 125 -10.70 -6.73 11.22
CA SER A 125 -10.77 -6.39 12.65
C SER A 125 -10.15 -5.03 12.98
N GLU A 126 -9.23 -4.55 12.14
CA GLU A 126 -8.45 -3.32 12.35
C GLU A 126 -8.83 -2.20 11.37
N GLU A 127 -9.98 -2.32 10.72
CA GLU A 127 -10.49 -1.34 9.75
C GLU A 127 -9.48 -1.03 8.61
N LYS A 128 -8.73 -2.06 8.21
CA LYS A 128 -7.78 -1.99 7.10
C LYS A 128 -8.36 -2.63 5.84
N TYR A 129 -7.83 -2.25 4.69
CA TYR A 129 -8.26 -2.77 3.40
C TYR A 129 -7.16 -3.63 2.78
N LEU A 130 -7.46 -4.90 2.50
CA LEU A 130 -6.57 -5.77 1.74
C LEU A 130 -6.96 -5.72 0.25
N LEU A 131 -6.22 -4.95 -0.54
CA LEU A 131 -6.53 -4.62 -1.92
C LEU A 131 -5.64 -5.40 -2.88
N ARG A 132 -6.22 -6.02 -3.91
CA ARG A 132 -5.47 -6.64 -4.99
C ARG A 132 -5.26 -5.64 -6.12
N CYS A 133 -4.03 -5.44 -6.56
CA CYS A 133 -3.72 -4.57 -7.68
C CYS A 133 -4.21 -5.16 -9.02
N LYS A 134 -4.78 -4.30 -9.84
CA LYS A 134 -5.30 -4.58 -11.19
C LYS A 134 -4.34 -3.97 -12.21
N TYR A 135 -4.04 -4.72 -13.27
CA TYR A 135 -3.01 -4.36 -14.25
C TYR A 135 -3.56 -4.12 -15.67
N ASN A 136 -4.80 -4.48 -15.91
CA ASN A 136 -5.43 -4.25 -17.22
C ASN A 136 -5.90 -2.79 -17.32
N GLU A 137 -5.26 -2.00 -18.20
CA GLU A 137 -5.54 -0.58 -18.34
C GLU A 137 -6.98 -0.29 -18.77
N GLU A 138 -7.53 -1.07 -19.70
CA GLU A 138 -8.89 -0.87 -20.19
C GLU A 138 -9.92 -1.18 -19.09
N GLU A 139 -9.75 -2.28 -18.36
CA GLU A 139 -10.62 -2.63 -17.24
C GLU A 139 -10.54 -1.57 -16.13
N ASN A 140 -9.34 -1.12 -15.82
CA ASN A 140 -9.11 -0.09 -14.81
C ASN A 140 -9.78 1.23 -15.22
N LEU A 141 -9.61 1.66 -16.47
CA LEU A 141 -10.25 2.86 -16.98
C LEU A 141 -11.78 2.76 -16.92
N ASN A 142 -12.33 1.60 -17.29
CA ASN A 142 -13.78 1.35 -17.25
C ASN A 142 -14.33 1.42 -15.82
N VAL A 143 -13.57 0.94 -14.82
CA VAL A 143 -13.95 1.07 -13.40
C VAL A 143 -14.06 2.55 -13.01
N PHE A 144 -13.06 3.37 -13.33
CA PHE A 144 -13.09 4.82 -13.04
C PHE A 144 -14.23 5.54 -13.78
N VAL A 145 -14.43 5.24 -15.07
CA VAL A 145 -15.53 5.83 -15.85
C VAL A 145 -16.89 5.47 -15.27
N SER A 146 -17.06 4.22 -14.82
CA SER A 146 -18.30 3.79 -14.17
C SER A 146 -18.56 4.52 -12.85
N GLN A 147 -17.53 4.71 -12.04
CA GLN A 147 -17.63 5.46 -10.79
C GLN A 147 -17.97 6.93 -11.05
N MET A 148 -17.33 7.57 -12.04
CA MET A 148 -17.62 8.94 -12.44
C MET A 148 -19.08 9.12 -12.86
N LYS A 149 -19.67 8.16 -13.56
CA LYS A 149 -21.06 8.21 -14.02
C LYS A 149 -22.06 8.42 -12.89
N TRP A 150 -21.78 7.91 -11.71
CA TRP A 150 -22.72 7.95 -10.58
C TRP A 150 -22.52 9.16 -9.67
N GLU A 151 -21.26 9.62 -9.52
CA GLU A 151 -20.92 10.60 -8.48
C GLU A 151 -20.39 11.94 -9.05
N TYR A 152 -20.02 11.98 -10.35
CA TYR A 152 -19.42 13.15 -10.96
C TYR A 152 -20.29 14.41 -10.83
N ASP A 153 -21.59 14.29 -11.14
CA ASP A 153 -22.50 15.43 -11.12
C ASP A 153 -22.69 15.99 -9.71
N LYS A 154 -22.78 15.11 -8.72
CA LYS A 154 -22.89 15.51 -7.31
C LYS A 154 -21.64 16.23 -6.80
N PHE A 155 -20.48 15.84 -7.32
CA PHE A 155 -19.20 16.34 -6.88
C PHE A 155 -18.81 17.65 -7.55
N PHE A 156 -19.11 17.82 -8.85
CA PHE A 156 -18.67 18.96 -9.65
C PHE A 156 -19.77 19.97 -9.97
N TYR A 157 -21.03 19.59 -9.93
CA TYR A 157 -22.16 20.41 -10.39
C TYR A 157 -23.24 20.68 -9.36
N ASP A 158 -23.07 20.29 -8.12
CA ASP A 158 -24.01 20.65 -7.07
C ASP A 158 -23.86 22.16 -6.74
N GLU A 159 -24.86 22.96 -7.13
CA GLU A 159 -24.87 24.43 -6.97
C GLU A 159 -24.72 24.89 -5.52
N GLU A 160 -25.06 24.04 -4.54
CA GLU A 160 -24.85 24.34 -3.12
C GLU A 160 -23.38 24.22 -2.69
N HIS A 161 -22.53 23.59 -3.51
CA HIS A 161 -21.14 23.32 -3.20
C HIS A 161 -20.21 24.29 -3.96
N THR A 162 -20.33 25.59 -3.71
CA THR A 162 -19.40 26.60 -4.22
C THR A 162 -17.98 26.52 -3.65
N GLY A 163 -17.69 25.50 -2.90
CA GLY A 163 -16.38 25.14 -2.40
C GLY A 163 -16.28 23.64 -2.35
N PHE A 164 -15.07 23.13 -2.60
CA PHE A 164 -14.71 21.74 -2.55
C PHE A 164 -15.03 21.12 -1.18
N LYS A 165 -16.31 20.87 -0.92
CA LYS A 165 -16.70 20.04 0.21
C LYS A 165 -16.35 18.61 -0.19
N ARG A 166 -15.24 18.16 0.32
CA ARG A 166 -14.83 16.76 0.26
C ARG A 166 -15.94 15.91 0.87
N ASP A 167 -16.83 15.42 0.02
CA ASP A 167 -17.64 14.29 0.44
C ASP A 167 -16.63 13.17 0.70
N SER A 168 -16.39 12.89 1.96
CA SER A 168 -15.41 11.90 2.41
C SER A 168 -15.58 10.54 1.71
N ARG A 169 -16.83 10.18 1.38
CA ARG A 169 -17.13 8.91 0.72
C ARG A 169 -16.66 8.84 -0.73
N PHE A 170 -16.95 9.86 -1.54
CA PHE A 170 -16.51 9.90 -2.94
C PHE A 170 -14.99 9.96 -3.02
N PHE A 171 -14.41 10.75 -2.16
CA PHE A 171 -12.98 10.91 -2.08
C PHE A 171 -12.27 9.62 -1.67
N SER A 172 -12.75 8.92 -0.63
CA SER A 172 -12.23 7.62 -0.22
C SER A 172 -12.36 6.58 -1.35
N MET A 173 -13.47 6.60 -2.07
CA MET A 173 -13.68 5.72 -3.22
C MET A 173 -12.65 5.98 -4.33
N LEU A 174 -12.35 7.24 -4.66
CA LEU A 174 -11.32 7.58 -5.65
C LEU A 174 -9.92 7.17 -5.19
N CYS A 175 -9.60 7.40 -3.92
CA CYS A 175 -8.32 6.96 -3.35
C CYS A 175 -8.18 5.45 -3.42
N ASN A 176 -9.20 4.69 -3.02
CA ASN A 176 -9.19 3.23 -3.12
C ASN A 176 -8.99 2.78 -4.57
N ALA A 177 -9.72 3.36 -5.51
CA ALA A 177 -9.56 3.02 -6.93
C ALA A 177 -8.13 3.31 -7.43
N CYS A 178 -7.52 4.43 -7.04
CA CYS A 178 -6.12 4.73 -7.37
C CYS A 178 -5.13 3.72 -6.75
N LEU A 179 -5.44 3.20 -5.55
CA LEU A 179 -4.61 2.21 -4.88
C LEU A 179 -4.78 0.79 -5.43
N GLU A 180 -5.90 0.48 -6.05
CA GLU A 180 -6.16 -0.83 -6.68
C GLU A 180 -5.54 -0.99 -8.06
N VAL A 181 -4.98 0.06 -8.66
CA VAL A 181 -4.46 0.00 -10.01
C VAL A 181 -2.94 0.14 -10.05
N ARG A 182 -2.31 -0.57 -10.96
CA ARG A 182 -0.88 -0.50 -11.20
C ARG A 182 -0.58 -0.64 -12.70
N GLU A 183 0.55 -0.07 -13.13
CA GLU A 183 0.98 -0.17 -14.52
C GLU A 183 1.12 -1.62 -14.98
N PRO A 184 0.69 -1.95 -16.22
CA PRO A 184 0.75 -3.31 -16.76
C PRO A 184 2.15 -3.94 -16.74
N ARG A 185 3.21 -3.15 -16.83
CA ARG A 185 4.61 -3.65 -16.79
C ARG A 185 4.96 -4.38 -15.50
N TRP A 186 4.22 -4.14 -14.42
CA TRP A 186 4.44 -4.75 -13.11
C TRP A 186 3.55 -5.96 -12.82
N VAL A 187 2.85 -6.49 -13.84
CA VAL A 187 1.90 -7.60 -13.68
C VAL A 187 2.53 -8.86 -13.08
N SER A 188 3.83 -9.09 -13.33
CA SER A 188 4.56 -10.22 -12.77
C SER A 188 4.67 -10.18 -11.24
N GLU A 189 4.61 -9.00 -10.64
CA GLU A 189 4.70 -8.86 -9.18
C GLU A 189 3.44 -9.30 -8.46
N GLN A 190 2.27 -9.30 -9.12
CA GLN A 190 0.99 -9.68 -8.51
C GLN A 190 0.78 -9.03 -7.14
N GLU A 191 0.96 -7.70 -7.09
CA GLU A 191 0.94 -6.94 -5.84
C GLU A 191 -0.44 -6.90 -5.19
N TRP A 192 -0.43 -7.00 -3.88
CA TRP A 192 -1.52 -6.68 -2.98
C TRP A 192 -1.09 -5.53 -2.07
N ARG A 193 -2.03 -4.82 -1.49
CA ARG A 193 -1.76 -3.74 -0.54
C ARG A 193 -2.65 -3.88 0.68
N LEU A 194 -2.03 -3.91 1.85
CA LEU A 194 -2.75 -3.75 3.12
C LEU A 194 -2.73 -2.27 3.47
N VAL A 195 -3.87 -1.59 3.38
CA VAL A 195 -3.99 -0.12 3.44
C VAL A 195 -4.83 0.30 4.63
N GLN A 196 -4.42 1.39 5.27
CA GLN A 196 -5.18 2.11 6.28
C GLN A 196 -5.28 3.57 5.89
N PHE A 197 -6.44 4.17 6.16
CA PHE A 197 -6.62 5.61 6.12
C PHE A 197 -6.66 6.11 7.56
N CYS A 198 -5.88 7.11 7.88
CA CYS A 198 -5.91 7.73 9.21
C CYS A 198 -5.73 9.25 9.12
N ASP A 199 -6.04 9.90 10.24
CA ASP A 199 -5.78 11.34 10.38
C ASP A 199 -4.25 11.58 10.44
N PRO A 200 -3.71 12.62 9.78
CA PRO A 200 -2.29 12.99 9.89
C PRO A 200 -1.79 13.18 11.33
N VAL A 201 -2.68 13.48 12.26
CA VAL A 201 -2.35 13.64 13.69
C VAL A 201 -1.96 12.30 14.34
N GLU A 202 -2.42 11.18 13.78
CA GLU A 202 -2.11 9.84 14.28
C GLU A 202 -0.78 9.29 13.76
N ALA A 203 -0.18 9.97 12.76
CA ALA A 203 1.06 9.53 12.15
C ALA A 203 2.27 9.88 13.01
N GLU A 204 3.20 8.95 13.08
CA GLU A 204 4.56 9.19 13.54
C GLU A 204 5.47 9.47 12.36
N TYR A 205 6.70 9.90 12.62
CA TYR A 205 7.66 10.28 11.56
C TYR A 205 8.99 9.58 11.76
N ASP A 206 9.53 9.00 10.68
CA ASP A 206 10.87 8.40 10.68
C ASP A 206 11.61 8.76 9.38
N PHE A 207 12.91 8.54 9.38
CA PHE A 207 13.74 8.78 8.20
C PHE A 207 13.85 7.52 7.35
N ILE A 208 13.48 7.64 6.06
CA ILE A 208 13.79 6.65 5.03
C ILE A 208 14.86 7.24 4.12
N GLY A 209 16.11 6.86 4.36
CA GLY A 209 17.25 7.54 3.75
C GLY A 209 17.37 8.99 4.25
N ALA A 210 17.34 9.96 3.34
CA ALA A 210 17.37 11.39 3.67
C ALA A 210 15.99 12.04 3.82
N ASN A 211 14.90 11.29 3.59
CA ASN A 211 13.54 11.83 3.59
C ASN A 211 12.85 11.55 4.92
N LEU A 212 12.22 12.58 5.49
CA LEU A 212 11.30 12.43 6.60
C LEU A 212 9.95 11.93 6.05
N VAL A 213 9.52 10.76 6.51
CA VAL A 213 8.34 10.07 6.00
C VAL A 213 7.36 9.80 7.15
N PRO A 214 6.09 10.19 7.03
CA PRO A 214 5.08 9.79 7.98
C PRO A 214 4.79 8.29 7.86
N TYR A 215 4.58 7.64 9.00
CA TYR A 215 4.22 6.22 9.08
C TYR A 215 3.19 5.97 10.18
N VAL A 216 2.56 4.82 10.10
CA VAL A 216 1.69 4.27 11.16
C VAL A 216 2.14 2.86 11.52
N ASP A 217 1.83 2.45 12.73
CA ASP A 217 2.16 1.14 13.25
C ASP A 217 1.08 0.11 12.93
N TYR A 218 1.49 -0.97 12.25
CA TYR A 218 0.64 -2.16 12.08
C TYR A 218 1.08 -3.23 13.06
N ALA A 219 0.31 -3.43 14.13
CA ALA A 219 0.54 -4.50 15.10
C ALA A 219 -0.04 -5.83 14.55
N ILE A 220 0.75 -6.54 13.76
CA ILE A 220 0.31 -7.75 13.06
C ILE A 220 0.48 -8.97 13.97
N PRO A 221 -0.57 -9.78 14.18
CA PRO A 221 -0.47 -11.02 14.95
C PRO A 221 0.52 -12.02 14.33
N PHE A 222 1.34 -12.67 15.15
CA PHE A 222 2.20 -13.78 14.67
C PHE A 222 1.37 -14.92 14.05
N GLY A 223 0.10 -15.04 14.38
CA GLY A 223 -0.82 -15.98 13.74
C GLY A 223 -1.02 -15.75 12.26
N CYS A 224 -0.82 -14.51 11.78
CA CYS A 224 -0.83 -14.20 10.34
C CYS A 224 0.46 -14.60 9.62
N LEU A 225 1.56 -14.82 10.36
CA LEU A 225 2.87 -15.11 9.81
C LEU A 225 3.07 -16.63 9.70
N ARG A 226 3.33 -17.11 8.50
CA ARG A 226 3.65 -18.53 8.23
C ARG A 226 5.14 -18.81 8.29
N ARG A 227 5.94 -17.97 7.59
CA ARG A 227 7.37 -18.19 7.41
C ARG A 227 8.15 -16.86 7.35
N ILE A 228 9.41 -16.96 7.65
CA ILE A 228 10.43 -15.91 7.53
C ILE A 228 11.61 -16.50 6.77
N ALA A 229 12.00 -15.89 5.66
CA ALA A 229 13.18 -16.28 4.91
C ALA A 229 14.18 -15.14 4.84
N LEU A 230 15.47 -15.45 4.90
CA LEU A 230 16.54 -14.51 4.60
C LEU A 230 16.72 -14.42 3.08
N VAL A 231 16.81 -13.20 2.57
CA VAL A 231 17.00 -12.91 1.15
C VAL A 231 18.31 -12.15 0.97
N ASN A 232 19.05 -12.50 -0.09
CA ASN A 232 20.36 -11.92 -0.41
C ASN A 232 21.46 -12.17 0.66
N LEU A 233 21.38 -13.28 1.39
CA LEU A 233 22.39 -13.70 2.36
C LEU A 233 22.81 -15.14 2.08
N SER A 234 24.11 -15.43 2.26
CA SER A 234 24.61 -16.79 2.16
C SER A 234 24.24 -17.64 3.38
N GLU A 235 24.07 -18.93 3.15
CA GLU A 235 23.61 -19.93 4.12
C GLU A 235 24.38 -20.02 5.42
N ASN A 236 25.66 -19.77 5.39
CA ASN A 236 26.52 -19.83 6.58
C ASN A 236 26.59 -18.50 7.34
N SER A 237 25.61 -17.62 7.13
CA SER A 237 25.66 -16.32 7.78
C SER A 237 25.36 -16.44 9.27
N LEU A 238 26.20 -15.82 10.09
CA LEU A 238 25.94 -15.64 11.52
C LEU A 238 24.59 -14.98 11.76
N THR A 239 24.08 -14.26 10.78
CA THR A 239 22.76 -13.60 10.80
C THR A 239 21.61 -14.59 10.91
N TYR A 240 21.69 -15.75 10.24
CA TYR A 240 20.66 -16.80 10.39
C TYR A 240 20.59 -17.34 11.82
N SER A 241 21.76 -17.69 12.38
CA SER A 241 21.84 -18.19 13.76
C SER A 241 21.41 -17.12 14.77
N ALA A 242 21.76 -15.85 14.52
CA ALA A 242 21.33 -14.74 15.38
C ALA A 242 19.82 -14.52 15.31
N LEU A 243 19.22 -14.61 14.11
CA LEU A 243 17.76 -14.50 13.94
C LEU A 243 17.03 -15.66 14.62
N ALA A 244 17.53 -16.89 14.51
CA ALA A 244 16.98 -18.04 15.22
C ALA A 244 17.02 -17.84 16.74
N GLY A 245 18.16 -17.41 17.28
CA GLY A 245 18.29 -17.07 18.71
C GLY A 245 17.37 -15.94 19.14
N PHE A 246 17.20 -14.92 18.31
CA PHE A 246 16.27 -13.81 18.54
C PHE A 246 14.82 -14.31 18.61
N LEU A 247 14.35 -15.10 17.64
CA LEU A 247 13.00 -15.66 17.64
C LEU A 247 12.75 -16.49 18.90
N GLN A 248 13.70 -17.34 19.29
CA GLN A 248 13.62 -18.10 20.52
C GLN A 248 13.51 -17.19 21.77
N SER A 249 14.25 -16.08 21.80
CA SER A 249 14.23 -15.13 22.92
C SER A 249 12.88 -14.44 23.12
N ILE A 250 12.08 -14.32 22.07
CA ILE A 250 10.71 -13.76 22.11
C ILE A 250 9.61 -14.83 22.16
N GLY A 251 10.00 -16.09 22.40
CA GLY A 251 9.07 -17.21 22.59
C GLY A 251 8.52 -17.82 21.29
N LEU A 252 9.12 -17.52 20.16
CA LEU A 252 8.78 -18.14 18.88
C LEU A 252 9.71 -19.31 18.56
N ALA A 253 9.14 -20.43 18.12
CA ALA A 253 9.91 -21.61 17.72
C ALA A 253 10.59 -21.36 16.35
N PRO A 254 11.92 -21.28 16.26
CA PRO A 254 12.60 -21.03 14.99
C PRO A 254 12.23 -22.03 13.89
N ASP A 255 12.17 -23.32 14.21
CA ASP A 255 11.83 -24.41 13.26
C ASP A 255 10.44 -24.23 12.63
N ARG A 256 9.55 -23.50 13.30
CA ARG A 256 8.21 -23.21 12.78
C ARG A 256 8.22 -22.05 11.80
N TYR A 257 9.03 -21.02 12.04
CA TYR A 257 8.98 -19.77 11.30
C TYR A 257 10.12 -19.59 10.30
N LEU A 258 11.34 -20.07 10.61
CA LEU A 258 12.45 -19.91 9.66
C LEU A 258 12.35 -20.95 8.55
N GLU A 259 12.34 -20.47 7.33
CA GLU A 259 12.58 -21.34 6.19
C GLU A 259 14.06 -21.76 6.21
N GLY A 260 14.31 -23.07 6.08
CA GLY A 260 15.60 -23.56 5.61
C GLY A 260 15.87 -22.92 4.26
N MET A 261 17.10 -22.53 4.03
CA MET A 261 17.50 -21.72 2.88
C MET A 261 16.99 -22.28 1.57
N LEU A 262 16.46 -21.41 0.73
CA LEU A 262 16.11 -21.74 -0.63
C LEU A 262 17.42 -21.85 -1.42
N GLU A 263 17.76 -23.05 -1.89
CA GLU A 263 18.69 -23.23 -3.00
C GLU A 263 18.08 -22.55 -4.22
N GLU A 264 18.81 -21.59 -4.81
CA GLU A 264 18.45 -20.96 -6.07
C GLU A 264 18.53 -21.97 -7.24
#